data_25983dda42877040756570d55ceba884
#
_entry.id   25983dda42877040756570d55ceba884
#
_cell.length_a   1.000
_cell.length_b   1.000
_cell.length_c   1.000
_cell.angle_alpha   90.00
_cell.angle_beta   90.00
_cell.angle_gamma   90.00
#
_symmetry.space_group_name_H-M   'P 1'
#
loop_
_entity.id
_entity.type
_entity.pdbx_description
1 polymer ?
#
loop_
_entity_poly.entity_id
_entity_poly.type
_entity_poly.pdbx_seq_one_letter_code
_entity_poly.pdbx_strand_id
1 'polypeptide(L)'
;VQAGSWGPDCALLGGPAVPPFVGAYDIFTNNNADLYELIERTQIEGSWPIDHPLPLPRWSCKSKNCYQLESLTHFENLAAKIELHVQKLLEEHNYNTVGNFIDLYQNFKKSGCCNFFKYFQSYAPPITPAHHTCVGLALELWNRLHHLELSFPGISQHLCLVSCEENIEALSEYTALSERLDTAAYDLEKEHVLLCLKFKINERQGLLLCDPGYHVSRVVTIMQDRAYPNTGWFIQSEENNICKEYNYQFSPLNDKFVEWNERTTRNGIQETFTGLIYVAHPYLTAVDVTERRNLVYNFRSLLSRDQKGHLIAGVYFKVKENCDEFTIFYQDMGKQRMKMKFSTLNEPFQVKEKALNIITICNEQLNLPEGSLLDILLQVGDLMRDKSYLRQLLDVNQSINIMSANN
;
A
#
# COMPACT_ATOMS: atom_id res chain seq x y z
N VAL A 1 -18.24 44.33 15.59
CA VAL A 1 -17.77 45.02 16.78
C VAL A 1 -17.15 44.00 17.70
N GLN A 2 -15.88 44.19 18.02
CA GLN A 2 -14.98 43.55 18.96
C GLN A 2 -14.33 42.21 18.53
N ALA A 3 -13.06 42.39 18.16
CA ALA A 3 -12.03 41.37 18.05
C ALA A 3 -11.70 40.80 19.44
N GLY A 4 -11.71 39.52 19.60
CA GLY A 4 -11.19 38.77 20.72
C GLY A 4 -9.75 38.34 20.44
N SER A 5 -8.87 38.75 21.29
CA SER A 5 -7.42 38.65 21.31
C SER A 5 -6.93 37.20 21.19
N TRP A 6 -6.03 36.97 20.27
CA TRP A 6 -5.18 35.77 20.17
C TRP A 6 -4.15 35.80 21.29
N GLY A 7 -4.07 34.75 22.09
CA GLY A 7 -3.04 34.54 23.10
C GLY A 7 -1.65 34.31 22.48
N PRO A 8 -0.57 34.34 23.26
CA PRO A 8 0.76 34.60 22.79
C PRO A 8 1.37 33.46 21.95
N ASP A 9 2.15 33.93 20.98
CA ASP A 9 3.05 33.17 20.13
C ASP A 9 3.69 31.97 20.83
N CYS A 10 3.52 30.76 20.26
CA CYS A 10 4.44 29.66 20.48
C CYS A 10 5.80 30.10 19.90
N ALA A 11 6.63 30.64 20.75
CA ALA A 11 8.00 30.96 20.45
C ALA A 11 8.67 29.71 19.88
N LEU A 12 9.40 29.93 18.80
CA LEU A 12 10.38 29.04 18.21
C LEU A 12 11.38 28.54 19.28
N LEU A 13 11.00 27.53 20.04
CA LEU A 13 11.96 26.68 20.70
C LEU A 13 12.45 25.74 19.61
N GLY A 14 13.67 25.99 19.14
CA GLY A 14 14.43 25.03 18.38
C GLY A 14 14.47 23.74 19.19
N GLY A 15 13.56 22.83 18.89
CA GLY A 15 13.64 21.47 19.36
C GLY A 15 14.98 20.91 18.85
N PRO A 16 15.64 20.04 19.62
CA PRO A 16 16.84 19.39 19.13
C PRO A 16 16.51 18.79 17.78
N ALA A 17 17.40 19.01 16.80
CA ALA A 17 17.33 18.35 15.51
C ALA A 17 17.00 16.88 15.78
N VAL A 18 15.87 16.40 15.26
CA VAL A 18 15.50 14.99 15.38
C VAL A 18 16.71 14.24 14.84
N PRO A 19 17.37 13.36 15.64
CA PRO A 19 18.50 12.63 15.14
C PRO A 19 18.01 11.84 13.93
N PRO A 20 18.81 11.74 12.86
CA PRO A 20 18.42 10.97 11.73
C PRO A 20 18.14 9.54 12.19
N PHE A 21 16.94 9.11 12.09
CA PHE A 21 16.42 7.77 11.92
C PHE A 21 17.16 6.59 12.59
N VAL A 22 17.42 6.59 13.87
CA VAL A 22 18.07 5.46 14.55
C VAL A 22 17.10 4.55 15.30
N GLY A 23 15.88 5.00 15.59
CA GLY A 23 14.96 4.28 16.51
C GLY A 23 13.97 3.30 15.90
N ALA A 24 13.64 3.39 14.61
CA ALA A 24 12.62 2.53 14.00
C ALA A 24 13.22 1.26 13.34
N TYR A 25 14.53 1.21 13.16
CA TYR A 25 15.23 0.16 12.43
C TYR A 25 15.89 -0.92 13.28
N ASP A 26 15.96 -0.76 14.60
CA ASP A 26 16.58 -1.74 15.50
C ASP A 26 15.89 -3.12 15.51
N ILE A 27 14.67 -3.22 14.94
CA ILE A 27 13.93 -4.49 14.83
C ILE A 27 14.44 -5.35 13.66
N PHE A 28 15.15 -4.75 12.70
CA PHE A 28 15.67 -5.43 11.51
C PHE A 28 17.08 -6.00 11.67
N THR A 29 17.70 -5.87 12.84
CA THR A 29 19.15 -5.99 13.02
C THR A 29 19.76 -7.38 12.84
N ASN A 30 19.01 -8.43 12.51
CA ASN A 30 19.66 -9.74 12.38
C ASN A 30 19.61 -10.45 11.01
N ASN A 31 18.82 -9.97 10.00
CA ASN A 31 18.84 -10.62 8.67
C ASN A 31 18.44 -9.74 7.48
N ASN A 32 18.29 -8.41 7.60
CA ASN A 32 17.68 -7.59 6.55
C ASN A 32 18.47 -6.33 6.17
N ALA A 33 19.82 -6.41 6.11
CA ALA A 33 20.64 -5.31 5.60
C ALA A 33 20.19 -4.85 4.19
N ASP A 34 19.75 -5.81 3.36
CA ASP A 34 19.29 -5.55 1.99
C ASP A 34 17.97 -4.78 1.95
N LEU A 35 17.02 -5.08 2.86
CA LEU A 35 15.76 -4.34 2.96
C LEU A 35 16.02 -2.89 3.40
N TYR A 36 16.96 -2.70 4.33
CA TYR A 36 17.37 -1.38 4.79
C TYR A 36 17.94 -0.54 3.63
N GLU A 37 18.83 -1.11 2.84
CA GLU A 37 19.39 -0.47 1.65
C GLU A 37 18.32 -0.15 0.60
N LEU A 38 17.31 -1.03 0.42
CA LEU A 38 16.19 -0.78 -0.47
C LEU A 38 15.30 0.37 0.01
N ILE A 39 15.03 0.45 1.33
CA ILE A 39 14.28 1.56 1.93
C ILE A 39 15.03 2.88 1.72
N GLU A 40 16.33 2.93 1.99
CA GLU A 40 17.14 4.13 1.76
C GLU A 40 17.11 4.58 0.29
N ARG A 41 17.15 3.64 -0.65
CA ARG A 41 17.07 3.95 -2.10
C ARG A 41 15.71 4.55 -2.50
N THR A 42 14.63 4.24 -1.78
CA THR A 42 13.29 4.75 -2.06
C THR A 42 12.95 6.02 -1.26
N GLN A 43 13.69 6.32 -0.20
CA GLN A 43 13.59 7.55 0.59
C GLN A 43 14.50 8.62 -0.01
N ILE A 44 14.01 9.32 -1.02
CA ILE A 44 14.71 10.45 -1.58
C ILE A 44 14.05 11.72 -1.05
N GLU A 45 14.84 12.62 -0.44
CA GLU A 45 14.35 13.94 -0.05
C GLU A 45 13.73 14.63 -1.26
N GLY A 46 12.40 14.68 -1.26
CA GLY A 46 11.60 15.30 -2.29
C GLY A 46 11.42 16.78 -2.04
N SER A 47 11.11 17.54 -3.06
CA SER A 47 10.54 18.86 -2.89
C SER A 47 9.14 18.69 -2.30
N TRP A 48 8.88 19.32 -1.14
CA TRP A 48 7.55 19.40 -0.55
C TRP A 48 7.08 20.85 -0.62
N PRO A 49 6.20 21.21 -1.56
CA PRO A 49 5.68 22.57 -1.66
C PRO A 49 4.88 22.95 -0.39
N ILE A 50 4.97 24.22 0.01
CA ILE A 50 4.48 24.72 1.32
C ILE A 50 3.02 24.34 1.60
N ASP A 51 2.16 24.51 0.62
CA ASP A 51 0.71 24.26 0.76
C ASP A 51 0.24 22.95 0.12
N HIS A 52 1.18 22.08 -0.25
CA HIS A 52 0.84 20.81 -0.88
C HIS A 52 0.66 19.71 0.17
N PRO A 53 -0.37 18.85 0.07
CA PRO A 53 -0.67 17.86 1.09
C PRO A 53 0.31 16.68 1.13
N LEU A 54 1.08 16.45 0.05
CA LEU A 54 2.10 15.41 -0.09
C LEU A 54 3.38 15.96 -0.71
N PRO A 55 4.53 15.29 -0.53
CA PRO A 55 5.71 15.56 -1.35
C PRO A 55 5.40 15.25 -2.83
N LEU A 56 6.11 15.90 -3.74
CA LEU A 56 5.95 15.60 -5.17
C LEU A 56 6.50 14.23 -5.50
N PRO A 57 5.76 13.40 -6.25
CA PRO A 57 6.25 12.11 -6.72
C PRO A 57 7.41 12.30 -7.69
N ARG A 58 8.39 11.41 -7.64
CA ARG A 58 9.58 11.45 -8.50
C ARG A 58 9.90 10.08 -9.08
N TRP A 59 10.40 10.11 -10.29
CA TRP A 59 10.85 8.94 -11.03
C TRP A 59 12.32 9.09 -11.42
N SER A 60 12.99 7.97 -11.62
CA SER A 60 14.37 7.97 -12.15
C SER A 60 14.41 8.62 -13.52
N CYS A 61 15.46 9.38 -13.80
CA CYS A 61 15.71 9.89 -15.16
C CYS A 61 16.14 8.80 -16.15
N LYS A 62 16.50 7.61 -15.66
CA LYS A 62 16.92 6.46 -16.47
C LYS A 62 15.92 5.33 -16.35
N SER A 63 15.48 4.78 -17.48
CA SER A 63 14.72 3.53 -17.49
C SER A 63 15.60 2.35 -17.12
N LYS A 64 14.98 1.27 -16.63
CA LYS A 64 15.68 -0.02 -16.45
C LYS A 64 15.87 -0.71 -17.80
N ASN A 65 17.03 -1.31 -17.99
CA ASN A 65 17.29 -2.20 -19.11
C ASN A 65 16.46 -3.48 -19.00
N CYS A 66 16.18 -4.13 -20.13
CA CYS A 66 15.51 -5.42 -20.13
C CYS A 66 16.46 -6.53 -19.66
N TYR A 67 15.99 -7.37 -18.73
CA TYR A 67 16.66 -8.60 -18.37
C TYR A 67 16.57 -9.60 -19.51
N GLN A 68 17.70 -10.15 -19.94
CA GLN A 68 17.75 -11.07 -21.08
C GLN A 68 17.49 -12.51 -20.62
N LEU A 69 16.50 -13.15 -21.22
CA LEU A 69 16.15 -14.54 -20.99
C LEU A 69 16.47 -15.37 -22.23
N GLU A 70 17.20 -16.44 -22.04
CA GLU A 70 17.74 -17.26 -23.14
C GLU A 70 16.64 -18.04 -23.89
N SER A 71 15.54 -18.36 -23.19
CA SER A 71 14.46 -19.18 -23.74
C SER A 71 13.15 -18.98 -22.97
N LEU A 72 12.05 -19.47 -23.53
CA LEU A 72 10.76 -19.53 -22.85
C LEU A 72 10.84 -20.38 -21.56
N THR A 73 11.53 -21.52 -21.59
CA THR A 73 11.73 -22.36 -20.40
C THR A 73 12.49 -21.63 -19.30
N HIS A 74 13.49 -20.80 -19.69
CA HIS A 74 14.21 -19.97 -18.72
C HIS A 74 13.28 -18.92 -18.07
N PHE A 75 12.40 -18.30 -18.86
CA PHE A 75 11.35 -17.42 -18.36
C PHE A 75 10.39 -18.14 -17.40
N GLU A 76 9.85 -19.29 -17.80
CA GLU A 76 8.91 -20.08 -16.98
C GLU A 76 9.51 -20.46 -15.62
N ASN A 77 10.80 -20.82 -15.61
CA ASN A 77 11.55 -21.11 -14.37
C ASN A 77 11.67 -19.88 -13.48
N LEU A 78 11.98 -18.72 -14.05
CA LEU A 78 12.04 -17.46 -13.31
C LEU A 78 10.66 -17.08 -12.75
N ALA A 79 9.64 -17.07 -13.58
CA ALA A 79 8.28 -16.72 -13.20
C ALA A 79 7.76 -17.61 -12.07
N ALA A 80 7.96 -18.93 -12.16
CA ALA A 80 7.55 -19.88 -11.13
C ALA A 80 8.25 -19.63 -9.79
N LYS A 81 9.55 -19.31 -9.80
CA LYS A 81 10.29 -18.98 -8.56
C LYS A 81 9.81 -17.67 -7.95
N ILE A 82 9.59 -16.63 -8.77
CA ILE A 82 9.05 -15.36 -8.27
C ILE A 82 7.64 -15.56 -7.68
N GLU A 83 6.78 -16.29 -8.38
CA GLU A 83 5.42 -16.59 -7.93
C GLU A 83 5.41 -17.30 -6.57
N LEU A 84 6.32 -18.24 -6.35
CA LEU A 84 6.47 -18.91 -5.05
C LEU A 84 6.83 -17.91 -3.93
N HIS A 85 7.69 -16.92 -4.20
CA HIS A 85 8.01 -15.86 -3.22
C HIS A 85 6.81 -14.96 -2.95
N VAL A 86 6.03 -14.60 -3.98
CA VAL A 86 4.79 -13.83 -3.82
C VAL A 86 3.79 -14.59 -2.95
N GLN A 87 3.55 -15.87 -3.23
CA GLN A 87 2.61 -16.70 -2.49
C GLN A 87 2.99 -16.85 -1.02
N LYS A 88 4.26 -17.10 -0.73
CA LYS A 88 4.77 -17.15 0.64
C LYS A 88 4.64 -15.82 1.36
N LEU A 89 4.93 -14.72 0.67
CA LEU A 89 4.80 -13.38 1.24
C LEU A 89 3.36 -13.10 1.67
N LEU A 90 2.37 -13.44 0.85
CA LEU A 90 0.95 -13.22 1.14
C LEU A 90 0.47 -14.04 2.36
N GLU A 91 1.01 -15.24 2.55
CA GLU A 91 0.68 -16.10 3.71
C GLU A 91 1.38 -15.63 4.98
N GLU A 92 2.63 -15.17 4.89
CA GLU A 92 3.47 -14.82 6.02
C GLU A 92 3.21 -13.41 6.57
N HIS A 93 2.73 -12.50 5.73
CA HIS A 93 2.54 -11.09 6.09
C HIS A 93 1.12 -10.60 5.88
N ASN A 94 0.56 -10.04 6.93
CA ASN A 94 -0.72 -9.34 6.85
C ASN A 94 -0.57 -7.99 6.11
N TYR A 95 -1.59 -7.62 5.32
CA TYR A 95 -1.75 -6.24 4.90
C TYR A 95 -2.27 -5.43 6.09
N ASN A 96 -1.51 -4.44 6.56
CA ASN A 96 -1.81 -3.77 7.83
C ASN A 96 -1.64 -2.26 7.76
N THR A 97 -2.74 -1.54 7.58
CA THR A 97 -2.79 -0.08 7.69
C THR A 97 -3.24 0.39 9.07
N VAL A 98 -3.59 -0.54 9.99
CA VAL A 98 -4.06 -0.22 11.34
C VAL A 98 -2.89 0.11 12.26
N GLY A 99 -1.81 -0.69 12.19
CA GLY A 99 -0.61 -0.47 12.99
C GLY A 99 0.00 0.90 12.72
N ASN A 100 0.23 1.23 11.44
CA ASN A 100 0.76 2.55 11.05
C ASN A 100 -0.14 3.71 11.49
N PHE A 101 -1.45 3.52 11.53
CA PHE A 101 -2.40 4.51 12.01
C PHE A 101 -2.28 4.77 13.51
N ILE A 102 -2.11 3.71 14.30
CA ILE A 102 -1.88 3.80 15.75
C ILE A 102 -0.54 4.48 16.02
N ASP A 103 0.52 4.07 15.34
CA ASP A 103 1.86 4.62 15.53
C ASP A 103 1.91 6.11 15.20
N LEU A 104 1.30 6.53 14.10
CA LEU A 104 1.20 7.94 13.72
C LEU A 104 0.51 8.75 14.81
N TYR A 105 -0.61 8.27 15.34
CA TYR A 105 -1.35 8.92 16.41
C TYR A 105 -0.51 9.03 17.68
N GLN A 106 0.06 7.92 18.14
CA GLN A 106 0.83 7.90 19.38
C GLN A 106 2.06 8.82 19.32
N ASN A 107 2.76 8.80 18.19
CA ASN A 107 3.93 9.64 17.97
C ASN A 107 3.52 11.14 17.87
N PHE A 108 2.41 11.46 17.22
CA PHE A 108 1.86 12.81 17.21
C PHE A 108 1.55 13.32 18.63
N LYS A 109 0.88 12.49 19.43
CA LYS A 109 0.56 12.85 20.83
C LYS A 109 1.82 13.04 21.69
N LYS A 110 2.83 12.17 21.53
CA LYS A 110 4.11 12.27 22.25
C LYS A 110 4.91 13.50 21.84
N SER A 111 4.79 13.97 20.61
CA SER A 111 5.53 15.13 20.11
C SER A 111 5.11 16.45 20.76
N GLY A 112 3.92 16.53 21.37
CA GLY A 112 3.35 17.76 21.89
C GLY A 112 2.95 18.79 20.83
N CYS A 113 3.06 18.45 19.55
CA CYS A 113 2.67 19.33 18.44
C CYS A 113 1.14 19.49 18.39
N CYS A 114 0.66 20.73 18.29
CA CYS A 114 -0.77 21.02 18.19
C CYS A 114 -1.29 20.99 16.74
N ASN A 115 -0.40 21.06 15.74
CA ASN A 115 -0.74 21.09 14.32
C ASN A 115 -0.34 19.77 13.67
N PHE A 116 -1.34 18.96 13.34
CA PHE A 116 -1.11 17.65 12.75
C PHE A 116 -0.43 17.73 11.37
N PHE A 117 -0.78 18.71 10.52
CA PHE A 117 -0.19 18.82 9.20
C PHE A 117 1.32 19.11 9.27
N LYS A 118 1.77 20.03 10.14
CA LYS A 118 3.20 20.28 10.36
C LYS A 118 3.93 19.05 10.89
N TYR A 119 3.30 18.32 11.81
CA TYR A 119 3.84 17.07 12.31
C TYR A 119 3.94 16.03 11.20
N PHE A 120 2.88 15.85 10.41
CA PHE A 120 2.81 14.93 9.30
C PHE A 120 3.89 15.19 8.24
N GLN A 121 4.22 16.45 7.97
CA GLN A 121 5.32 16.82 7.08
C GLN A 121 6.69 16.34 7.58
N SER A 122 6.91 16.38 8.89
CA SER A 122 8.18 15.96 9.51
C SER A 122 8.21 14.47 9.88
N TYR A 123 7.09 13.78 9.85
CA TYR A 123 6.99 12.37 10.22
C TYR A 123 7.53 11.49 9.11
N ALA A 124 8.48 10.62 9.44
CA ALA A 124 8.99 9.63 8.50
C ALA A 124 8.20 8.33 8.66
N PRO A 125 7.50 7.84 7.61
CA PRO A 125 6.74 6.61 7.68
C PRO A 125 7.65 5.41 7.94
N PRO A 126 7.42 4.62 9.02
CA PRO A 126 8.19 3.41 9.23
C PRO A 126 7.74 2.31 8.26
N ILE A 127 8.70 1.57 7.73
CA ILE A 127 8.46 0.34 6.98
C ILE A 127 8.87 -0.83 7.86
N THR A 128 7.91 -1.57 8.39
CA THR A 128 8.16 -2.70 9.28
C THR A 128 7.36 -3.92 8.85
N PRO A 129 7.86 -5.16 9.11
CA PRO A 129 7.11 -6.38 8.81
C PRO A 129 5.74 -6.47 9.51
N ALA A 130 5.60 -5.81 10.66
CA ALA A 130 4.36 -5.79 11.42
C ALA A 130 3.27 -4.91 10.79
N HIS A 131 3.64 -3.95 9.93
CA HIS A 131 2.73 -2.93 9.40
C HIS A 131 2.87 -2.77 7.88
N HIS A 132 2.97 -3.87 7.14
CA HIS A 132 3.11 -3.80 5.68
C HIS A 132 1.84 -3.30 4.99
N THR A 133 2.01 -2.23 4.22
CA THR A 133 1.08 -1.78 3.17
C THR A 133 1.57 -2.29 1.81
N CYS A 134 1.03 -1.76 0.70
CA CYS A 134 1.54 -2.07 -0.65
C CYS A 134 3.04 -1.76 -0.78
N VAL A 135 3.51 -0.66 -0.17
CA VAL A 135 4.93 -0.27 -0.20
C VAL A 135 5.78 -1.28 0.56
N GLY A 136 5.43 -1.59 1.80
CA GLY A 136 6.17 -2.55 2.62
C GLY A 136 6.19 -3.95 2.01
N LEU A 137 5.06 -4.44 1.47
CA LEU A 137 4.99 -5.74 0.79
C LEU A 137 5.83 -5.77 -0.49
N ALA A 138 5.83 -4.70 -1.29
CA ALA A 138 6.64 -4.63 -2.50
C ALA A 138 8.15 -4.60 -2.19
N LEU A 139 8.57 -3.87 -1.14
CA LEU A 139 9.96 -3.83 -0.68
C LEU A 139 10.41 -5.17 -0.10
N GLU A 140 9.56 -5.82 0.70
CA GLU A 140 9.86 -7.15 1.25
C GLU A 140 9.98 -8.19 0.12
N LEU A 141 9.09 -8.14 -0.88
CA LEU A 141 9.21 -9.01 -2.04
C LEU A 141 10.51 -8.75 -2.80
N TRP A 142 10.84 -7.48 -3.05
CA TRP A 142 12.10 -7.12 -3.71
C TRP A 142 13.31 -7.71 -2.97
N ASN A 143 13.35 -7.55 -1.64
CA ASN A 143 14.41 -8.15 -0.80
C ASN A 143 14.49 -9.68 -0.99
N ARG A 144 13.36 -10.38 -0.93
CA ARG A 144 13.32 -11.85 -1.13
C ARG A 144 13.83 -12.26 -2.51
N LEU A 145 13.54 -11.49 -3.55
CA LEU A 145 13.98 -11.79 -4.91
C LEU A 145 15.50 -11.59 -5.12
N HIS A 146 16.21 -10.90 -4.22
CA HIS A 146 17.68 -10.88 -4.23
C HIS A 146 18.29 -12.27 -4.13
N HIS A 147 17.65 -13.20 -3.46
CA HIS A 147 18.13 -14.60 -3.39
C HIS A 147 18.11 -15.32 -4.74
N LEU A 148 17.36 -14.81 -5.71
CA LEU A 148 17.36 -15.35 -7.08
C LEU A 148 18.62 -15.00 -7.85
N GLU A 149 19.45 -14.06 -7.39
CA GLU A 149 20.70 -13.65 -8.03
C GLU A 149 21.64 -14.84 -8.33
N LEU A 150 21.63 -15.85 -7.47
CA LEU A 150 22.42 -17.08 -7.67
C LEU A 150 21.95 -17.91 -8.87
N SER A 151 20.66 -17.90 -9.18
CA SER A 151 20.07 -18.67 -10.27
C SER A 151 19.84 -17.84 -11.53
N PHE A 152 19.71 -16.53 -11.37
CA PHE A 152 19.42 -15.55 -12.40
C PHE A 152 20.34 -14.33 -12.20
N PRO A 153 21.62 -14.44 -12.59
CA PRO A 153 22.60 -13.38 -12.35
C PRO A 153 22.19 -12.03 -12.95
N GLY A 154 22.31 -10.99 -12.17
CA GLY A 154 21.97 -9.61 -12.56
C GLY A 154 20.48 -9.24 -12.41
N ILE A 155 19.61 -10.17 -11.99
CA ILE A 155 18.17 -9.88 -11.88
C ILE A 155 17.87 -8.71 -10.96
N SER A 156 18.58 -8.59 -9.83
CA SER A 156 18.36 -7.54 -8.83
C SER A 156 18.52 -6.13 -9.39
N GLN A 157 19.41 -5.97 -10.36
CA GLN A 157 19.68 -4.68 -11.00
C GLN A 157 18.54 -4.26 -11.96
N HIS A 158 17.72 -5.21 -12.39
CA HIS A 158 16.62 -4.98 -13.35
C HIS A 158 15.27 -4.80 -12.67
N LEU A 159 15.15 -5.21 -11.40
CA LEU A 159 13.94 -4.99 -10.59
C LEU A 159 13.79 -3.49 -10.25
N CYS A 160 12.56 -3.01 -10.21
CA CYS A 160 12.24 -1.66 -9.74
C CYS A 160 10.78 -1.58 -9.25
N LEU A 161 10.51 -0.59 -8.39
CA LEU A 161 9.16 -0.19 -8.10
C LEU A 161 8.61 0.66 -9.24
N VAL A 162 7.32 0.50 -9.53
CA VAL A 162 6.54 1.33 -10.45
C VAL A 162 5.31 1.86 -9.74
N SER A 163 4.90 3.10 -10.08
CA SER A 163 3.75 3.75 -9.49
C SER A 163 2.46 3.39 -10.23
N CYS A 164 1.37 3.34 -9.50
CA CYS A 164 0.03 3.12 -10.03
C CYS A 164 -0.92 4.21 -9.53
N GLU A 165 -1.83 4.61 -10.40
CA GLU A 165 -2.98 5.44 -10.09
C GLU A 165 -4.24 4.64 -10.36
N GLU A 166 -5.18 4.67 -9.41
CA GLU A 166 -6.38 3.85 -9.47
C GLU A 166 -7.53 4.63 -10.14
N ASN A 167 -8.45 3.90 -10.77
CA ASN A 167 -9.74 4.41 -11.23
C ASN A 167 -9.68 5.70 -12.05
N ILE A 168 -8.88 5.70 -13.11
CA ILE A 168 -8.72 6.86 -13.99
C ILE A 168 -9.95 6.99 -14.92
N GLU A 169 -10.62 8.14 -14.89
CA GLU A 169 -11.76 8.44 -15.76
C GLU A 169 -11.32 8.95 -17.14
N ALA A 170 -10.29 9.80 -17.20
CA ALA A 170 -9.81 10.45 -18.42
C ALA A 170 -8.44 9.87 -18.86
N LEU A 171 -8.42 8.63 -19.33
CA LEU A 171 -7.19 7.89 -19.68
C LEU A 171 -6.28 8.65 -20.66
N SER A 172 -6.85 9.28 -21.70
CA SER A 172 -6.07 10.02 -22.71
C SER A 172 -5.38 11.25 -22.12
N GLU A 173 -6.10 11.97 -21.25
CA GLU A 173 -5.55 13.15 -20.58
C GLU A 173 -4.47 12.76 -19.58
N TYR A 174 -4.74 11.74 -18.78
CA TYR A 174 -3.76 11.24 -17.81
C TYR A 174 -2.48 10.72 -18.47
N THR A 175 -2.57 9.93 -19.52
CA THR A 175 -1.37 9.40 -20.22
C THR A 175 -0.55 10.49 -20.88
N ALA A 176 -1.16 11.61 -21.28
CA ALA A 176 -0.47 12.78 -21.81
C ALA A 176 0.37 13.52 -20.74
N LEU A 177 0.05 13.39 -19.45
CA LEU A 177 0.81 13.99 -18.35
C LEU A 177 2.25 13.47 -18.31
N SER A 178 2.53 12.26 -18.80
CA SER A 178 3.89 11.70 -18.85
C SER A 178 4.87 12.52 -19.67
N GLU A 179 4.40 13.39 -20.55
CA GLU A 179 5.24 14.31 -21.34
C GLU A 179 5.64 15.56 -20.54
N ARG A 180 5.02 15.79 -19.38
CA ARG A 180 5.23 16.97 -18.55
C ARG A 180 5.25 16.60 -17.06
N LEU A 181 5.96 15.52 -16.69
CA LEU A 181 6.00 15.02 -15.30
C LEU A 181 6.44 16.09 -14.28
N ASP A 182 7.34 16.99 -14.66
CA ASP A 182 7.82 18.06 -13.76
C ASP A 182 6.70 18.98 -13.26
N THR A 183 5.70 19.26 -14.11
CA THR A 183 4.56 20.11 -13.76
C THR A 183 3.34 19.30 -13.31
N ALA A 184 3.13 18.15 -13.94
CA ALA A 184 2.00 17.26 -13.61
C ALA A 184 2.14 16.61 -12.22
N ALA A 185 3.36 16.52 -11.68
CA ALA A 185 3.59 15.92 -10.36
C ALA A 185 2.81 16.61 -9.22
N TYR A 186 2.37 17.86 -9.41
CA TYR A 186 1.53 18.56 -8.44
C TYR A 186 0.13 17.97 -8.29
N ASP A 187 -0.38 17.33 -9.36
CA ASP A 187 -1.76 16.81 -9.41
C ASP A 187 -1.83 15.28 -9.22
N LEU A 188 -0.69 14.63 -8.92
CA LEU A 188 -0.60 13.17 -8.85
C LEU A 188 -0.38 12.68 -7.41
N GLU A 189 -1.25 11.83 -6.90
CA GLU A 189 -1.13 11.31 -5.54
C GLU A 189 -0.41 9.96 -5.42
N LYS A 190 -0.33 9.16 -6.47
CA LYS A 190 0.29 7.84 -6.51
C LYS A 190 -0.16 6.90 -5.39
N GLU A 191 -1.34 6.33 -5.57
CA GLU A 191 -2.04 5.55 -4.56
C GLU A 191 -1.39 4.20 -4.30
N HIS A 192 -0.72 3.63 -5.31
CA HIS A 192 -0.26 2.25 -5.24
C HIS A 192 1.10 2.04 -5.91
N VAL A 193 1.80 0.98 -5.49
CA VAL A 193 3.09 0.57 -6.06
C VAL A 193 3.12 -0.93 -6.32
N LEU A 194 3.86 -1.31 -7.36
CA LEU A 194 4.11 -2.69 -7.75
C LEU A 194 5.61 -2.90 -7.99
N LEU A 195 6.03 -4.17 -7.93
CA LEU A 195 7.36 -4.56 -8.36
C LEU A 195 7.33 -4.95 -9.85
N CYS A 196 8.27 -4.42 -10.63
CA CYS A 196 8.36 -4.58 -12.07
C CYS A 196 9.73 -5.10 -12.50
N LEU A 197 9.71 -6.02 -13.47
CA LEU A 197 10.88 -6.49 -14.21
C LEU A 197 10.62 -6.36 -15.72
N LYS A 198 11.40 -5.53 -16.41
CA LYS A 198 11.41 -5.51 -17.88
C LYS A 198 12.28 -6.67 -18.39
N PHE A 199 11.79 -7.42 -19.34
CA PHE A 199 12.55 -8.57 -19.87
C PHE A 199 12.41 -8.72 -21.37
N LYS A 200 13.33 -9.53 -21.95
CA LYS A 200 13.27 -10.02 -23.32
C LYS A 200 13.45 -11.53 -23.35
N ILE A 201 12.65 -12.20 -24.17
CA ILE A 201 12.86 -13.58 -24.57
C ILE A 201 13.19 -13.54 -26.05
N ASN A 202 14.46 -13.77 -26.43
CA ASN A 202 14.98 -13.45 -27.76
C ASN A 202 14.69 -11.96 -28.08
N GLU A 203 14.00 -11.67 -29.19
CA GLU A 203 13.64 -10.30 -29.57
C GLU A 203 12.28 -9.84 -29.03
N ARG A 204 11.53 -10.71 -28.34
CA ARG A 204 10.21 -10.41 -27.79
C ARG A 204 10.32 -9.72 -26.46
N GLN A 205 9.73 -8.54 -26.32
CA GLN A 205 9.76 -7.73 -25.10
C GLN A 205 8.50 -7.95 -24.27
N GLY A 206 8.67 -7.90 -22.95
CA GLY A 206 7.59 -7.97 -22.00
C GLY A 206 7.93 -7.33 -20.66
N LEU A 207 6.91 -7.26 -19.82
CA LEU A 207 6.98 -6.89 -18.42
C LEU A 207 6.48 -8.03 -17.55
N LEU A 208 7.10 -8.19 -16.40
CA LEU A 208 6.63 -9.03 -15.31
C LEU A 208 6.28 -8.09 -14.17
N LEU A 209 5.03 -8.14 -13.72
CA LEU A 209 4.55 -7.37 -12.58
C LEU A 209 4.20 -8.31 -11.42
N CYS A 210 4.57 -7.89 -10.20
CA CYS A 210 4.16 -8.53 -8.96
C CYS A 210 3.45 -7.50 -8.09
N ASP A 211 2.23 -7.84 -7.67
CA ASP A 211 1.38 -6.96 -6.90
C ASP A 211 0.90 -7.63 -5.60
N PRO A 212 1.78 -7.73 -4.59
CA PRO A 212 1.37 -8.26 -3.29
C PRO A 212 0.43 -7.31 -2.54
N GLY A 213 0.44 -6.02 -2.86
CA GLY A 213 -0.44 -5.01 -2.25
C GLY A 213 -1.91 -5.26 -2.55
N TYR A 214 -2.26 -5.59 -3.79
CA TYR A 214 -3.61 -6.05 -4.17
C TYR A 214 -3.79 -7.55 -4.09
N HIS A 215 -2.85 -8.22 -3.42
CA HIS A 215 -2.93 -9.65 -3.11
C HIS A 215 -3.02 -10.54 -4.35
N VAL A 216 -2.38 -10.12 -5.44
CA VAL A 216 -2.25 -10.91 -6.66
C VAL A 216 -1.21 -11.99 -6.42
N SER A 217 -1.66 -13.24 -6.27
CA SER A 217 -0.83 -14.38 -5.87
C SER A 217 -0.03 -14.99 -7.02
N ARG A 218 -0.07 -14.37 -8.19
CA ARG A 218 0.63 -14.80 -9.39
C ARG A 218 1.53 -13.71 -9.95
N VAL A 219 2.49 -14.13 -10.73
CA VAL A 219 3.21 -13.23 -11.61
C VAL A 219 2.31 -12.85 -12.78
N VAL A 220 2.19 -11.54 -13.02
CA VAL A 220 1.47 -11.01 -14.18
C VAL A 220 2.47 -10.71 -15.28
N THR A 221 2.34 -11.40 -16.40
CA THR A 221 3.19 -11.23 -17.58
C THR A 221 2.45 -10.46 -18.66
N ILE A 222 3.07 -9.41 -19.18
CA ILE A 222 2.51 -8.56 -20.21
C ILE A 222 3.48 -8.53 -21.38
N MET A 223 3.12 -9.15 -22.49
CA MET A 223 3.93 -9.19 -23.70
C MET A 223 3.48 -8.12 -24.70
N GLN A 224 4.42 -7.44 -25.36
CA GLN A 224 4.09 -6.45 -26.39
C GLN A 224 3.30 -7.05 -27.55
N ASP A 225 3.62 -8.30 -27.93
CA ASP A 225 2.94 -9.03 -28.99
C ASP A 225 1.66 -9.75 -28.54
N ARG A 226 1.30 -9.65 -27.26
CA ARG A 226 0.14 -10.30 -26.62
C ARG A 226 0.11 -11.83 -26.75
N ALA A 227 1.18 -12.45 -27.25
CA ALA A 227 1.28 -13.89 -27.36
C ALA A 227 1.85 -14.50 -26.07
N TYR A 228 1.68 -15.82 -25.87
CA TYR A 228 2.24 -16.51 -24.71
C TYR A 228 3.71 -16.14 -24.48
N PRO A 229 4.10 -15.81 -23.24
CA PRO A 229 3.45 -16.08 -21.96
C PRO A 229 2.56 -14.93 -21.42
N ASN A 230 1.91 -14.15 -22.26
CA ASN A 230 1.00 -13.08 -21.82
C ASN A 230 -0.14 -13.63 -20.94
N THR A 231 -0.37 -13.03 -19.76
CA THR A 231 -1.33 -13.56 -18.77
C THR A 231 -2.79 -13.38 -19.21
N GLY A 232 -3.16 -12.25 -19.84
CA GLY A 232 -4.55 -11.94 -20.19
C GLY A 232 -5.45 -11.78 -18.97
N TRP A 233 -6.78 -11.98 -19.15
CA TRP A 233 -7.76 -11.93 -18.08
C TRP A 233 -7.64 -13.13 -17.13
N PHE A 234 -7.76 -12.87 -15.83
CA PHE A 234 -7.80 -13.92 -14.82
C PHE A 234 -8.73 -13.54 -13.66
N ILE A 235 -9.28 -14.55 -12.98
CA ILE A 235 -10.11 -14.35 -11.79
C ILE A 235 -9.16 -14.02 -10.62
N GLN A 236 -9.41 -12.86 -10.01
CA GLN A 236 -8.72 -12.43 -8.79
C GLN A 236 -9.43 -12.93 -7.54
N SER A 237 -10.76 -12.85 -7.54
CA SER A 237 -11.56 -13.38 -6.43
C SER A 237 -12.97 -13.73 -6.92
N GLU A 238 -13.55 -14.75 -6.30
CA GLU A 238 -14.92 -15.17 -6.55
C GLU A 238 -15.58 -15.54 -5.22
N GLU A 239 -16.59 -14.76 -4.81
CA GLU A 239 -17.31 -14.95 -3.54
C GLU A 239 -18.77 -14.51 -3.67
N ASN A 240 -19.72 -15.35 -3.21
CA ASN A 240 -21.15 -14.95 -3.03
C ASN A 240 -21.75 -14.21 -4.22
N ASN A 241 -21.66 -14.75 -5.44
CA ASN A 241 -22.14 -14.14 -6.68
C ASN A 241 -21.42 -12.83 -7.09
N ILE A 242 -20.23 -12.59 -6.54
CA ILE A 242 -19.34 -11.52 -6.97
C ILE A 242 -18.09 -12.18 -7.54
N CYS A 243 -17.82 -11.93 -8.83
CA CYS A 243 -16.59 -12.33 -9.49
C CYS A 243 -15.80 -11.08 -9.84
N LYS A 244 -14.55 -11.03 -9.42
CA LYS A 244 -13.62 -9.96 -9.74
C LYS A 244 -12.51 -10.53 -10.61
N GLU A 245 -12.30 -9.92 -11.78
CA GLU A 245 -11.30 -10.32 -12.75
C GLU A 245 -10.35 -9.17 -13.04
N TYR A 246 -9.09 -9.48 -13.28
CA TYR A 246 -8.06 -8.53 -13.65
C TYR A 246 -7.47 -8.84 -15.03
N ASN A 247 -7.11 -7.79 -15.73
CA ASN A 247 -6.30 -7.84 -16.94
C ASN A 247 -5.29 -6.69 -16.94
N TYR A 248 -4.08 -7.00 -17.36
CA TYR A 248 -3.02 -6.01 -17.51
C TYR A 248 -2.54 -6.03 -18.97
N GLN A 249 -2.45 -4.85 -19.56
CA GLN A 249 -2.00 -4.71 -20.95
C GLN A 249 -1.25 -3.40 -21.14
N PHE A 250 -0.33 -3.34 -22.11
CA PHE A 250 0.21 -2.04 -22.51
C PHE A 250 -0.91 -1.14 -22.98
N SER A 251 -0.90 0.12 -22.53
CA SER A 251 -1.92 1.08 -22.96
C SER A 251 -1.79 1.33 -24.47
N PRO A 252 -2.90 1.25 -25.22
CA PRO A 252 -2.90 1.60 -26.63
C PRO A 252 -2.70 3.09 -26.88
N LEU A 253 -2.85 3.93 -25.83
CA LEU A 253 -2.70 5.38 -25.91
C LEU A 253 -1.23 5.80 -25.73
N ASN A 254 -0.49 5.10 -24.85
CA ASN A 254 0.90 5.45 -24.55
C ASN A 254 1.60 4.23 -23.93
N ASP A 255 2.60 3.68 -24.58
CA ASP A 255 3.35 2.48 -24.17
C ASP A 255 4.21 2.66 -22.90
N LYS A 256 4.32 3.89 -22.39
CA LYS A 256 4.90 4.17 -21.06
C LYS A 256 4.03 3.68 -19.92
N PHE A 257 2.77 3.31 -20.20
CA PHE A 257 1.80 2.84 -19.24
C PHE A 257 1.32 1.42 -19.52
N VAL A 258 0.97 0.74 -18.44
CA VAL A 258 0.16 -0.48 -18.43
C VAL A 258 -1.20 -0.12 -17.86
N GLU A 259 -2.26 -0.47 -18.56
CA GLU A 259 -3.62 -0.44 -18.06
C GLU A 259 -3.86 -1.67 -17.18
N TRP A 260 -4.26 -1.43 -15.95
CA TRP A 260 -4.81 -2.44 -15.06
C TRP A 260 -6.34 -2.34 -15.10
N ASN A 261 -6.94 -3.28 -15.77
CA ASN A 261 -8.39 -3.33 -15.94
C ASN A 261 -8.98 -4.29 -14.89
N GLU A 262 -9.83 -3.77 -14.02
CA GLU A 262 -10.66 -4.53 -13.09
C GLU A 262 -12.07 -4.66 -13.68
N ARG A 263 -12.60 -5.87 -13.64
CA ARG A 263 -13.98 -6.17 -14.00
C ARG A 263 -14.65 -6.88 -12.85
N THR A 264 -15.66 -6.24 -12.25
CA THR A 264 -16.46 -6.81 -11.16
C THR A 264 -17.84 -7.15 -11.65
N THR A 265 -18.19 -8.44 -11.62
CA THR A 265 -19.54 -8.93 -11.94
C THR A 265 -20.27 -9.25 -10.64
N ARG A 266 -21.42 -8.59 -10.41
CA ARG A 266 -22.29 -8.81 -9.24
C ARG A 266 -23.72 -9.03 -9.71
N ASN A 267 -24.29 -10.20 -9.40
CA ASN A 267 -25.67 -10.55 -9.80
C ASN A 267 -25.95 -10.30 -11.30
N GLY A 268 -24.97 -10.56 -12.16
CA GLY A 268 -25.07 -10.35 -13.61
C GLY A 268 -24.84 -8.90 -14.08
N ILE A 269 -24.66 -7.95 -13.18
CA ILE A 269 -24.27 -6.58 -13.52
C ILE A 269 -22.77 -6.49 -13.49
N GLN A 270 -22.17 -5.94 -14.55
CA GLN A 270 -20.73 -5.78 -14.70
C GLN A 270 -20.35 -4.30 -14.59
N GLU A 271 -19.36 -4.03 -13.76
CA GLU A 271 -18.68 -2.73 -13.63
C GLU A 271 -17.20 -2.91 -14.01
N THR A 272 -16.62 -1.92 -14.67
CA THR A 272 -15.23 -1.95 -15.09
C THR A 272 -14.52 -0.69 -14.63
N PHE A 273 -13.31 -0.85 -14.07
CA PHE A 273 -12.45 0.24 -13.66
C PHE A 273 -11.08 0.07 -14.32
N THR A 274 -10.42 1.17 -14.60
CA THR A 274 -9.06 1.14 -15.17
C THR A 274 -8.13 1.98 -14.32
N GLY A 275 -7.04 1.35 -13.85
CA GLY A 275 -5.90 2.02 -13.26
C GLY A 275 -4.75 2.09 -14.27
N LEU A 276 -3.82 3.02 -14.06
CA LEU A 276 -2.65 3.21 -14.90
C LEU A 276 -1.38 3.00 -14.09
N ILE A 277 -0.52 2.11 -14.58
CA ILE A 277 0.80 1.83 -14.01
C ILE A 277 1.84 2.45 -14.91
N TYR A 278 2.62 3.42 -14.37
CA TYR A 278 3.71 4.03 -15.11
C TYR A 278 4.96 3.17 -15.09
N VAL A 279 5.28 2.55 -16.22
CA VAL A 279 6.36 1.53 -16.32
C VAL A 279 7.62 2.06 -17.03
N ALA A 280 7.62 3.30 -17.54
CA ALA A 280 8.77 3.82 -18.27
C ALA A 280 10.01 3.96 -17.39
N HIS A 281 9.85 4.47 -16.18
CA HIS A 281 10.95 4.76 -15.25
C HIS A 281 10.64 4.23 -13.84
N PRO A 282 11.70 3.81 -13.07
CA PRO A 282 11.56 3.45 -11.66
C PRO A 282 10.97 4.58 -10.82
N TYR A 283 10.02 4.25 -9.96
CA TYR A 283 9.43 5.16 -8.99
C TYR A 283 10.32 5.26 -7.74
N LEU A 284 10.71 6.47 -7.37
CA LEU A 284 11.72 6.72 -6.33
C LEU A 284 11.13 7.15 -4.99
N THR A 285 9.89 7.63 -4.94
CA THR A 285 9.28 8.22 -3.74
C THR A 285 8.15 7.38 -3.17
N ALA A 286 8.25 6.06 -3.29
CA ALA A 286 7.23 5.13 -2.78
C ALA A 286 6.95 5.32 -1.28
N VAL A 287 8.00 5.51 -0.46
CA VAL A 287 7.87 5.73 0.98
C VAL A 287 7.34 7.14 1.28
N ASP A 288 7.94 8.15 0.67
CA ASP A 288 7.58 9.54 0.97
C ASP A 288 6.22 9.97 0.44
N VAL A 289 5.75 9.38 -0.66
CA VAL A 289 4.46 9.74 -1.26
C VAL A 289 3.42 8.66 -0.97
N THR A 290 3.58 7.44 -1.51
CA THR A 290 2.53 6.40 -1.43
C THR A 290 2.31 5.89 -0.01
N GLU A 291 3.39 5.57 0.75
CA GLU A 291 3.23 5.16 2.15
C GLU A 291 2.65 6.29 2.99
N ARG A 292 3.13 7.51 2.80
CA ARG A 292 2.62 8.69 3.50
C ARG A 292 1.14 8.96 3.19
N ARG A 293 0.73 8.80 1.92
CA ARG A 293 -0.67 8.82 1.51
C ARG A 293 -1.50 7.80 2.30
N ASN A 294 -0.99 6.57 2.43
CA ASN A 294 -1.64 5.51 3.19
C ASN A 294 -1.82 5.84 4.68
N LEU A 295 -0.93 6.64 5.28
CA LEU A 295 -1.04 7.02 6.69
C LEU A 295 -2.29 7.85 7.00
N VAL A 296 -2.82 8.61 6.07
CA VAL A 296 -3.97 9.50 6.27
C VAL A 296 -5.24 9.03 5.55
N TYR A 297 -5.16 7.96 4.74
CA TYR A 297 -6.33 7.41 4.06
C TYR A 297 -7.42 7.02 5.05
N ASN A 298 -8.67 7.31 4.71
CA ASN A 298 -9.79 7.17 5.64
C ASN A 298 -10.40 5.76 5.74
N PHE A 299 -9.74 4.76 5.16
CA PHE A 299 -10.11 3.35 5.31
C PHE A 299 -8.93 2.56 5.87
N ARG A 300 -9.18 1.78 6.90
CA ARG A 300 -8.15 0.99 7.61
C ARG A 300 -8.49 -0.47 7.57
N SER A 301 -7.46 -1.28 7.39
CA SER A 301 -7.61 -2.73 7.37
C SER A 301 -6.38 -3.44 7.92
N LEU A 302 -6.63 -4.59 8.53
CA LEU A 302 -5.66 -5.59 8.92
C LEU A 302 -6.18 -6.92 8.39
N LEU A 303 -5.49 -7.50 7.41
CA LEU A 303 -6.00 -8.59 6.57
C LEU A 303 -4.98 -9.72 6.47
N SER A 304 -5.39 -10.95 6.77
CA SER A 304 -4.64 -12.17 6.53
C SER A 304 -5.12 -12.85 5.25
N ARG A 305 -4.19 -13.46 4.52
CA ARG A 305 -4.46 -14.15 3.27
C ARG A 305 -3.78 -15.51 3.19
N ASP A 306 -4.29 -16.39 2.32
CA ASP A 306 -3.59 -17.61 1.97
C ASP A 306 -2.61 -17.37 0.79
N GLN A 307 -1.87 -18.41 0.42
CA GLN A 307 -0.94 -18.38 -0.72
C GLN A 307 -1.60 -18.09 -2.07
N LYS A 308 -2.91 -18.24 -2.18
CA LYS A 308 -3.68 -17.92 -3.38
C LYS A 308 -4.26 -16.50 -3.36
N GLY A 309 -3.97 -15.73 -2.32
CA GLY A 309 -4.49 -14.37 -2.13
C GLY A 309 -5.91 -14.33 -1.58
N HIS A 310 -6.52 -15.48 -1.22
CA HIS A 310 -7.86 -15.49 -0.65
C HIS A 310 -7.85 -14.94 0.77
N LEU A 311 -8.86 -14.15 1.07
CA LEU A 311 -9.02 -13.52 2.36
C LEU A 311 -9.42 -14.56 3.44
N ILE A 312 -8.58 -14.74 4.45
CA ILE A 312 -8.80 -15.67 5.57
C ILE A 312 -9.49 -14.97 6.73
N ALA A 313 -8.88 -13.94 7.28
CA ALA A 313 -9.40 -13.22 8.44
C ALA A 313 -8.98 -11.75 8.40
N GLY A 314 -9.65 -10.93 9.19
CA GLY A 314 -9.23 -9.55 9.35
C GLY A 314 -10.27 -8.63 9.96
N VAL A 315 -9.86 -7.39 10.09
CA VAL A 315 -10.70 -6.29 10.52
C VAL A 315 -10.54 -5.10 9.59
N TYR A 316 -11.62 -4.35 9.38
CA TYR A 316 -11.56 -3.08 8.67
C TYR A 316 -12.59 -2.09 9.21
N PHE A 317 -12.30 -0.82 9.06
CA PHE A 317 -13.17 0.28 9.46
C PHE A 317 -12.90 1.55 8.66
N LYS A 318 -13.88 2.44 8.64
CA LYS A 318 -13.73 3.79 8.08
C LYS A 318 -13.40 4.77 9.20
N VAL A 319 -12.39 5.62 8.96
CA VAL A 319 -12.09 6.75 9.82
C VAL A 319 -13.04 7.88 9.46
N LYS A 320 -13.96 8.19 10.37
CA LYS A 320 -14.95 9.28 10.26
C LYS A 320 -15.22 9.86 11.64
N GLU A 321 -15.55 11.15 11.70
CA GLU A 321 -16.09 11.71 12.93
C GLU A 321 -17.34 10.92 13.37
N ASN A 322 -17.40 10.56 14.64
CA ASN A 322 -18.51 9.82 15.25
C ASN A 322 -18.75 8.40 14.71
N CYS A 323 -17.78 7.78 14.04
CA CYS A 323 -17.83 6.37 13.69
C CYS A 323 -17.28 5.53 14.84
N ASP A 324 -18.10 4.60 15.34
CA ASP A 324 -17.75 3.66 16.42
C ASP A 324 -17.80 2.20 15.93
N GLU A 325 -17.81 1.99 14.60
CA GLU A 325 -18.02 0.67 14.03
C GLU A 325 -16.79 0.14 13.30
N PHE A 326 -16.52 -1.14 13.49
CA PHE A 326 -15.61 -1.92 12.66
C PHE A 326 -16.27 -3.21 12.18
N THR A 327 -15.75 -3.77 11.11
CA THR A 327 -16.14 -5.09 10.61
C THR A 327 -15.02 -6.06 10.86
N ILE A 328 -15.34 -7.19 11.47
CA ILE A 328 -14.47 -8.34 11.65
C ILE A 328 -14.97 -9.48 10.79
N PHE A 329 -14.05 -10.24 10.19
CA PHE A 329 -14.37 -11.46 9.48
C PHE A 329 -13.31 -12.53 9.80
N TYR A 330 -13.77 -13.80 9.80
CA TYR A 330 -12.99 -14.96 10.21
C TYR A 330 -13.60 -16.22 9.61
N GLN A 331 -12.89 -17.33 9.67
CA GLN A 331 -13.39 -18.63 9.24
C GLN A 331 -13.91 -19.41 10.45
N ASP A 332 -15.18 -19.81 10.40
CA ASP A 332 -15.83 -20.71 11.36
C ASP A 332 -16.94 -21.46 10.62
N MET A 333 -16.68 -22.74 10.27
CA MET A 333 -17.53 -23.52 9.34
C MET A 333 -17.91 -22.75 8.06
N GLY A 334 -16.95 -21.95 7.55
CA GLY A 334 -17.12 -21.02 6.45
C GLY A 334 -16.88 -19.57 6.87
N LYS A 335 -16.86 -18.66 5.89
CA LYS A 335 -16.54 -17.26 6.10
C LYS A 335 -17.65 -16.54 6.86
N GLN A 336 -17.33 -16.03 8.04
CA GLN A 336 -18.20 -15.22 8.87
C GLN A 336 -17.83 -13.74 8.77
N ARG A 337 -18.82 -12.86 8.81
CA ARG A 337 -18.62 -11.42 8.81
C ARG A 337 -19.56 -10.78 9.84
N MET A 338 -19.00 -9.95 10.72
CA MET A 338 -19.78 -9.28 11.75
C MET A 338 -19.36 -7.81 11.88
N LYS A 339 -20.35 -6.91 12.00
CA LYS A 339 -20.14 -5.53 12.41
C LYS A 339 -20.18 -5.46 13.93
N MET A 340 -19.24 -4.75 14.51
CA MET A 340 -19.09 -4.52 15.94
C MET A 340 -18.84 -3.05 16.22
N LYS A 341 -19.02 -2.63 17.47
CA LYS A 341 -18.69 -1.29 17.94
C LYS A 341 -17.44 -1.33 18.81
N PHE A 342 -16.54 -0.36 18.65
CA PHE A 342 -15.40 -0.21 19.55
C PHE A 342 -15.85 -0.01 21.02
N SER A 343 -16.95 0.70 21.25
CA SER A 343 -17.52 0.89 22.58
C SER A 343 -17.93 -0.43 23.27
N THR A 344 -18.36 -1.43 22.52
CA THR A 344 -18.71 -2.75 23.07
C THR A 344 -17.53 -3.42 23.80
N LEU A 345 -16.29 -3.11 23.39
CA LEU A 345 -15.10 -3.68 24.00
C LEU A 345 -14.85 -3.18 25.44
N ASN A 346 -15.46 -2.07 25.81
CA ASN A 346 -15.39 -1.49 27.14
C ASN A 346 -16.59 -1.87 28.06
N GLU A 347 -17.57 -2.62 27.52
CA GLU A 347 -18.73 -3.10 28.27
C GLU A 347 -18.33 -4.16 29.31
N PRO A 348 -19.20 -4.44 30.31
CA PRO A 348 -18.99 -5.53 31.26
C PRO A 348 -18.76 -6.87 30.58
N PHE A 349 -17.95 -7.73 31.19
CA PHE A 349 -17.51 -9.02 30.62
C PHE A 349 -18.66 -9.86 30.02
N GLN A 350 -19.78 -9.97 30.71
CA GLN A 350 -20.93 -10.75 30.25
C GLN A 350 -21.52 -10.29 28.92
N VAL A 351 -21.47 -8.97 28.65
CA VAL A 351 -21.99 -8.40 27.40
C VAL A 351 -20.99 -8.60 26.26
N LYS A 352 -19.71 -8.55 26.55
CA LYS A 352 -18.62 -8.62 25.55
C LYS A 352 -18.08 -10.03 25.30
N GLU A 353 -18.49 -11.06 26.07
CA GLU A 353 -17.95 -12.43 25.97
C GLU A 353 -17.99 -12.98 24.53
N LYS A 354 -19.14 -12.84 23.86
CA LYS A 354 -19.28 -13.27 22.46
C LYS A 354 -18.33 -12.50 21.53
N ALA A 355 -18.17 -11.20 21.75
CA ALA A 355 -17.26 -10.38 20.97
C ALA A 355 -15.80 -10.81 21.18
N LEU A 356 -15.40 -11.06 22.43
CA LEU A 356 -14.05 -11.52 22.78
C LEU A 356 -13.72 -12.86 22.12
N ASN A 357 -14.65 -13.82 22.14
CA ASN A 357 -14.45 -15.11 21.49
C ASN A 357 -14.18 -14.96 19.98
N ILE A 358 -14.96 -14.13 19.29
CA ILE A 358 -14.77 -13.85 17.86
C ILE A 358 -13.42 -13.16 17.60
N ILE A 359 -13.04 -12.20 18.45
CA ILE A 359 -11.76 -11.50 18.34
C ILE A 359 -10.60 -12.49 18.53
N THR A 360 -10.71 -13.43 19.48
CA THR A 360 -9.70 -14.47 19.71
C THR A 360 -9.54 -15.38 18.49
N ILE A 361 -10.63 -15.86 17.91
CA ILE A 361 -10.59 -16.68 16.68
C ILE A 361 -9.92 -15.89 15.53
N CYS A 362 -10.30 -14.63 15.33
CA CYS A 362 -9.71 -13.79 14.31
C CYS A 362 -8.21 -13.51 14.57
N ASN A 363 -7.82 -13.29 15.84
CA ASN A 363 -6.44 -13.08 16.25
C ASN A 363 -5.53 -14.27 15.85
N GLU A 364 -6.00 -15.49 16.11
CA GLU A 364 -5.29 -16.72 15.74
C GLU A 364 -5.12 -16.82 14.21
N GLN A 365 -6.18 -16.52 13.45
CA GLN A 365 -6.16 -16.58 11.97
C GLN A 365 -5.37 -15.44 11.33
N LEU A 366 -5.13 -14.35 12.06
CA LEU A 366 -4.21 -13.27 11.68
C LEU A 366 -2.75 -13.60 12.05
N ASN A 367 -2.48 -14.75 12.66
CA ASN A 367 -1.17 -15.14 13.19
C ASN A 367 -0.56 -14.10 14.14
N LEU A 368 -1.39 -13.41 14.92
CA LEU A 368 -0.95 -12.44 15.92
C LEU A 368 -0.67 -13.10 17.26
N PRO A 369 0.25 -12.54 18.07
CA PRO A 369 0.40 -12.95 19.47
C PRO A 369 -0.95 -12.93 20.21
N GLU A 370 -1.11 -13.80 21.21
CA GLU A 370 -2.33 -13.88 21.99
C GLU A 370 -2.76 -12.51 22.56
N GLY A 371 -4.01 -12.14 22.36
CA GLY A 371 -4.60 -10.88 22.82
C GLY A 371 -4.26 -9.64 21.99
N SER A 372 -3.32 -9.71 21.06
CA SER A 372 -2.85 -8.54 20.31
C SER A 372 -3.96 -7.86 19.51
N LEU A 373 -4.88 -8.61 18.91
CA LEU A 373 -5.99 -8.00 18.16
C LEU A 373 -6.92 -7.20 19.06
N LEU A 374 -7.21 -7.69 20.26
CA LEU A 374 -8.00 -6.96 21.24
C LEU A 374 -7.32 -5.63 21.63
N ASP A 375 -6.03 -5.70 21.93
CA ASP A 375 -5.25 -4.50 22.29
C ASP A 375 -5.22 -3.47 21.15
N ILE A 376 -5.05 -3.92 19.90
CA ILE A 376 -5.13 -3.08 18.70
C ILE A 376 -6.51 -2.40 18.63
N LEU A 377 -7.60 -3.17 18.78
CA LEU A 377 -8.95 -2.63 18.68
C LEU A 377 -9.29 -1.65 19.82
N LEU A 378 -8.79 -1.87 21.03
CA LEU A 378 -8.93 -0.95 22.16
C LEU A 378 -8.20 0.37 21.88
N GLN A 379 -6.94 0.30 21.39
CA GLN A 379 -6.16 1.48 21.01
C GLN A 379 -6.83 2.27 19.89
N VAL A 380 -7.36 1.59 18.87
CA VAL A 380 -8.15 2.23 17.80
C VAL A 380 -9.39 2.90 18.37
N GLY A 381 -10.11 2.22 19.28
CA GLY A 381 -11.30 2.80 19.95
C GLY A 381 -10.98 4.08 20.70
N ASP A 382 -9.83 4.15 21.39
CA ASP A 382 -9.37 5.36 22.09
C ASP A 382 -9.00 6.47 21.10
N LEU A 383 -8.27 6.13 20.04
CA LEU A 383 -7.89 7.06 18.97
C LEU A 383 -9.13 7.64 18.28
N MET A 384 -10.13 6.81 17.97
CA MET A 384 -11.38 7.23 17.29
C MET A 384 -12.25 8.18 18.17
N ARG A 385 -11.98 8.29 19.46
CA ARG A 385 -12.60 9.26 20.35
C ARG A 385 -11.91 10.64 20.35
N ASP A 386 -10.68 10.74 19.87
CA ASP A 386 -9.95 12.02 19.74
C ASP A 386 -10.41 12.80 18.50
N LYS A 387 -11.54 13.52 18.66
CA LYS A 387 -12.15 14.29 17.57
C LYS A 387 -11.24 15.37 16.99
N SER A 388 -10.36 15.95 17.82
CA SER A 388 -9.43 16.98 17.35
C SER A 388 -8.39 16.41 16.40
N TYR A 389 -7.82 15.25 16.72
CA TYR A 389 -6.90 14.53 15.85
C TYR A 389 -7.59 14.07 14.56
N LEU A 390 -8.73 13.41 14.69
CA LEU A 390 -9.46 12.87 13.53
C LEU A 390 -9.82 13.96 12.53
N ARG A 391 -10.27 15.12 12.99
CA ARG A 391 -10.61 16.24 12.10
C ARG A 391 -9.38 16.68 11.31
N GLN A 392 -8.26 16.94 11.97
CA GLN A 392 -7.03 17.35 11.30
C GLN A 392 -6.51 16.30 10.31
N LEU A 393 -6.58 15.01 10.65
CA LEU A 393 -6.20 13.93 9.75
C LEU A 393 -7.11 13.87 8.52
N LEU A 394 -8.43 13.99 8.72
CA LEU A 394 -9.41 13.96 7.63
C LEU A 394 -9.29 15.18 6.72
N ASP A 395 -8.92 16.35 7.26
CA ASP A 395 -8.64 17.55 6.47
C ASP A 395 -7.45 17.33 5.52
N VAL A 396 -6.38 16.68 5.99
CA VAL A 396 -5.23 16.31 5.14
C VAL A 396 -5.66 15.30 4.07
N ASN A 397 -6.38 14.25 4.46
CA ASN A 397 -6.90 13.27 3.50
C ASN A 397 -7.80 13.92 2.44
N GLN A 398 -8.67 14.85 2.83
CA GLN A 398 -9.55 15.56 1.90
C GLN A 398 -8.74 16.44 0.95
N SER A 399 -7.70 17.12 1.43
CA SER A 399 -6.82 17.93 0.58
C SER A 399 -6.11 17.08 -0.49
N ILE A 400 -5.69 15.85 -0.12
CA ILE A 400 -5.10 14.90 -1.07
C ILE A 400 -6.14 14.47 -2.11
N ASN A 401 -7.35 14.09 -1.68
CA ASN A 401 -8.41 13.66 -2.59
C ASN A 401 -8.84 14.77 -3.58
N ILE A 402 -8.82 16.04 -3.15
CA ILE A 402 -9.12 17.18 -4.03
C ILE A 402 -8.02 17.35 -5.09
N MET A 403 -6.75 17.12 -4.70
CA MET A 403 -5.62 17.22 -5.60
C MET A 403 -5.73 16.25 -6.78
N SER A 404 -6.23 15.03 -6.54
CA SER A 404 -6.37 13.99 -7.56
C SER A 404 -7.78 13.86 -8.15
N ALA A 405 -8.73 14.71 -7.77
CA ALA A 405 -10.15 14.60 -8.19
C ALA A 405 -10.39 14.80 -9.69
N ASN A 406 -9.37 15.23 -10.44
CA ASN A 406 -9.45 15.45 -11.89
C ASN A 406 -8.66 14.40 -12.71
N ASN A 407 -8.19 13.34 -12.11
CA ASN A 407 -7.39 12.29 -12.75
C ASN A 407 -8.21 11.20 -13.45
#